data_aef0b58af6159f065719c6057aa246cc
#
_entry.id   aef0b58af6159f065719c6057aa246cc
#
_cell.length_a   1.000
_cell.length_b   1.000
_cell.length_c   1.000
_cell.angle_alpha   90.00
_cell.angle_beta   90.00
_cell.angle_gamma   90.00
#
_symmetry.space_group_name_H-M   'P 1'
#
loop_
_entity.id
_entity.type
_entity.pdbx_description
1 polymer ?
#
loop_
_entity_poly.entity_id
_entity_poly.type
_entity_poly.pdbx_seq_one_letter_code
_entity_poly.pdbx_strand_id
1 'polypeptide(L)'
;MDEKIKTADQDNNSGRVASYMPFYKEDNIVLYNEDCRTAMQALRPVDWVITDPPFNADYGFENDNLSPQDFYNFTVSWIRKAERLVKEGLIIIVDPKYCEPFYKIVSLPYHHTYTWFKRNAMRGMQGGFANKTEIIVWTERKPAKVEAFPNDVWEIPLIPQDVPHPTPKPTKLMELILTKFTNEGETILDPFAGSGSTLRACLDLGRKATGIEISKNYCEFIKTRLSQTTMPFN
;
A
#
# COMPACT_ATOMS: atom_id res chain seq x y z
N MET A 1 -37.83 2.72 55.24
CA MET A 1 -36.36 3.00 55.15
C MET A 1 -35.84 2.23 53.98
N ASP A 2 -35.90 2.90 52.82
CA ASP A 2 -35.52 2.32 51.55
C ASP A 2 -34.10 2.71 51.18
N GLU A 3 -33.18 1.77 51.18
CA GLU A 3 -31.84 1.96 50.66
C GLU A 3 -31.79 1.66 49.18
N LYS A 4 -31.62 2.72 48.41
CA LYS A 4 -31.41 2.65 46.97
C LYS A 4 -30.01 2.13 46.65
N ILE A 5 -29.93 0.91 46.13
CA ILE A 5 -28.72 0.40 45.49
C ILE A 5 -28.50 1.13 44.20
N LYS A 6 -27.44 1.94 44.12
CA LYS A 6 -26.94 2.53 42.88
C LYS A 6 -26.09 1.48 42.16
N THR A 7 -26.58 0.97 41.06
CA THR A 7 -25.78 0.25 40.09
C THR A 7 -24.91 1.25 39.34
N ALA A 8 -23.62 1.18 39.55
CA ALA A 8 -22.63 1.90 38.75
C ALA A 8 -22.32 1.06 37.52
N ASP A 9 -22.86 1.44 36.39
CA ASP A 9 -22.37 0.99 35.10
C ASP A 9 -21.00 1.62 34.86
N GLN A 10 -19.97 0.84 35.04
CA GLN A 10 -18.61 1.18 34.60
C GLN A 10 -18.39 0.55 33.23
N ASP A 11 -18.81 1.25 32.19
CA ASP A 11 -18.30 1.04 30.84
C ASP A 11 -16.83 1.47 30.78
N ASN A 12 -15.95 0.58 31.18
CA ASN A 12 -14.50 0.75 31.11
C ASN A 12 -13.96 0.00 29.88
N ASN A 13 -14.47 0.35 28.69
CA ASN A 13 -13.89 -0.09 27.42
C ASN A 13 -13.05 1.04 26.79
N SER A 14 -12.13 1.60 27.57
CA SER A 14 -11.03 2.38 27.04
C SER A 14 -9.97 1.43 26.48
N GLY A 15 -10.26 0.83 25.31
CA GLY A 15 -9.26 0.12 24.53
C GLY A 15 -8.04 1.03 24.35
N ARG A 16 -6.92 0.63 24.95
CA ARG A 16 -5.62 1.29 24.77
C ARG A 16 -5.30 1.31 23.28
N VAL A 17 -5.61 2.41 22.62
CA VAL A 17 -4.94 2.78 21.37
C VAL A 17 -3.51 3.03 21.79
N ALA A 18 -2.63 2.06 21.57
CA ALA A 18 -1.21 2.27 21.77
C ALA A 18 -0.85 3.50 20.91
N SER A 19 -0.40 4.57 21.54
CA SER A 19 0.04 5.77 20.84
C SER A 19 1.38 5.45 20.18
N TYR A 20 1.32 4.78 19.02
CA TYR A 20 2.51 4.62 18.22
C TYR A 20 2.96 6.00 17.76
N MET A 21 4.13 6.41 18.22
CA MET A 21 4.75 7.63 17.72
C MET A 21 5.15 7.40 16.27
N PRO A 22 4.69 8.23 15.33
CA PRO A 22 5.11 8.10 13.95
C PRO A 22 6.62 8.36 13.82
N PHE A 23 7.27 7.64 12.93
CA PHE A 23 8.65 7.87 12.55
C PHE A 23 8.82 9.25 11.87
N TYR A 24 7.83 9.61 11.05
CA TYR A 24 7.75 10.91 10.38
C TYR A 24 6.29 11.34 10.27
N LYS A 25 6.04 12.64 10.43
CA LYS A 25 4.74 13.24 10.22
C LYS A 25 4.93 14.68 9.76
N GLU A 26 4.42 14.97 8.59
CA GLU A 26 4.38 16.33 8.03
C GLU A 26 3.17 16.45 7.12
N ASP A 27 2.49 17.59 7.16
CA ASP A 27 1.27 17.86 6.40
C ASP A 27 0.24 16.72 6.50
N ASN A 28 -0.06 16.12 5.35
CA ASN A 28 -1.02 15.04 5.19
C ASN A 28 -0.38 13.65 5.19
N ILE A 29 0.93 13.54 5.44
CA ILE A 29 1.69 12.30 5.38
C ILE A 29 2.12 11.87 6.77
N VAL A 30 1.90 10.58 7.06
CA VAL A 30 2.37 9.91 8.28
C VAL A 30 3.12 8.64 7.88
N LEU A 31 4.29 8.40 8.47
CA LEU A 31 5.08 7.20 8.25
C LEU A 31 5.37 6.51 9.58
N TYR A 32 5.17 5.20 9.63
CA TYR A 32 5.51 4.36 10.77
C TYR A 32 6.65 3.40 10.40
N ASN A 33 7.65 3.30 11.29
CA ASN A 33 8.67 2.26 11.16
C ASN A 33 8.26 1.06 12.02
N GLU A 34 7.55 0.12 11.43
CA GLU A 34 6.96 -1.02 12.15
C GLU A 34 6.56 -2.14 11.16
N ASP A 35 6.31 -3.33 11.68
CA ASP A 35 5.59 -4.37 10.93
C ASP A 35 4.15 -3.93 10.62
N CYS A 36 3.76 -4.01 9.35
CA CYS A 36 2.44 -3.56 8.92
C CYS A 36 1.29 -4.25 9.66
N ARG A 37 1.47 -5.53 10.03
CA ARG A 37 0.46 -6.31 10.76
C ARG A 37 0.25 -5.80 12.18
N THR A 38 1.28 -5.22 12.78
CA THR A 38 1.23 -4.60 14.10
C THR A 38 0.66 -3.19 13.99
N ALA A 39 1.23 -2.34 13.13
CA ALA A 39 0.79 -0.96 12.99
C ALA A 39 -0.68 -0.83 12.60
N MET A 40 -1.17 -1.66 11.66
CA MET A 40 -2.57 -1.63 11.22
C MET A 40 -3.60 -1.92 12.33
N GLN A 41 -3.20 -2.51 13.47
CA GLN A 41 -4.13 -2.74 14.59
C GLN A 41 -4.54 -1.43 15.29
N ALA A 42 -3.71 -0.41 15.21
CA ALA A 42 -3.92 0.87 15.88
C ALA A 42 -4.43 1.98 14.93
N LEU A 43 -4.51 1.70 13.63
CA LEU A 43 -4.93 2.69 12.64
C LEU A 43 -6.46 2.84 12.61
N ARG A 44 -6.88 4.06 12.24
CA ARG A 44 -8.28 4.36 11.92
C ARG A 44 -8.60 3.89 10.49
N PRO A 45 -9.89 3.66 10.17
CA PRO A 45 -10.30 3.35 8.81
C PRO A 45 -9.81 4.39 7.80
N VAL A 46 -9.36 3.90 6.63
CA VAL A 46 -8.90 4.70 5.49
C VAL A 46 -9.83 4.50 4.30
N ASP A 47 -9.77 5.41 3.32
CA ASP A 47 -10.61 5.25 2.14
C ASP A 47 -10.06 4.15 1.23
N TRP A 48 -8.75 4.13 0.97
CA TRP A 48 -8.09 3.16 0.10
C TRP A 48 -6.85 2.54 0.74
N VAL A 49 -6.57 1.31 0.37
CA VAL A 49 -5.25 0.68 0.52
C VAL A 49 -4.63 0.55 -0.88
N ILE A 50 -3.45 1.15 -1.08
CA ILE A 50 -2.71 1.10 -2.36
C ILE A 50 -1.28 0.68 -2.05
N THR A 51 -0.85 -0.47 -2.58
CA THR A 51 0.41 -1.06 -2.12
C THR A 51 1.07 -2.00 -3.13
N ASP A 52 2.37 -2.18 -2.97
CA ASP A 52 3.25 -3.11 -3.67
C ASP A 52 3.91 -4.03 -2.63
N PRO A 53 3.27 -5.14 -2.24
CA PRO A 53 3.78 -6.02 -1.18
C PRO A 53 4.97 -6.86 -1.66
N PRO A 54 5.76 -7.45 -0.75
CA PRO A 54 6.80 -8.42 -1.13
C PRO A 54 6.17 -9.64 -1.82
N PHE A 55 6.90 -10.21 -2.81
CA PHE A 55 6.43 -11.33 -3.65
C PHE A 55 7.08 -12.67 -3.30
N ASN A 56 7.88 -12.75 -2.26
CA ASN A 56 8.70 -13.92 -1.92
C ASN A 56 9.70 -14.28 -3.02
N ALA A 57 10.36 -13.26 -3.57
CA ALA A 57 11.26 -13.38 -4.71
C ALA A 57 12.75 -13.28 -4.34
N ASP A 58 13.06 -13.21 -3.04
CA ASP A 58 14.41 -13.14 -2.46
C ASP A 58 15.21 -11.91 -2.93
N TYR A 59 14.56 -10.77 -2.99
CA TYR A 59 15.23 -9.49 -3.25
C TYR A 59 15.92 -8.88 -2.02
N GLY A 60 15.90 -9.60 -0.88
CA GLY A 60 16.53 -9.17 0.37
C GLY A 60 15.64 -8.29 1.25
N PHE A 61 14.33 -8.24 1.01
CA PHE A 61 13.39 -7.60 1.90
C PHE A 61 13.00 -8.50 3.07
N GLU A 62 12.51 -7.89 4.14
CA GLU A 62 11.83 -8.62 5.20
C GLU A 62 10.59 -9.35 4.62
N ASN A 63 10.40 -10.61 5.04
CA ASN A 63 9.32 -11.48 4.58
C ASN A 63 9.33 -11.82 3.07
N ASP A 64 10.47 -11.74 2.40
CA ASP A 64 10.62 -11.99 0.95
C ASP A 64 11.38 -13.30 0.63
N ASN A 65 11.72 -14.10 1.65
CA ASN A 65 12.34 -15.43 1.54
C ASN A 65 11.73 -16.39 2.57
N LEU A 66 10.42 -16.60 2.47
CA LEU A 66 9.65 -17.45 3.37
C LEU A 66 9.36 -18.80 2.69
N SER A 67 9.05 -19.84 3.49
CA SER A 67 8.43 -21.03 2.93
C SER A 67 7.11 -20.67 2.24
N PRO A 68 6.64 -21.44 1.24
CA PRO A 68 5.37 -21.14 0.57
C PRO A 68 4.19 -21.02 1.54
N GLN A 69 4.16 -21.84 2.60
CA GLN A 69 3.10 -21.79 3.60
C GLN A 69 3.20 -20.54 4.48
N ASP A 70 4.41 -20.16 4.89
CA ASP A 70 4.62 -18.97 5.72
C ASP A 70 4.32 -17.70 4.94
N PHE A 71 4.69 -17.66 3.66
CA PHE A 71 4.33 -16.55 2.78
C PHE A 71 2.82 -16.42 2.57
N TYR A 72 2.13 -17.56 2.38
CA TYR A 72 0.67 -17.56 2.33
C TYR A 72 0.05 -17.01 3.62
N ASN A 73 0.50 -17.50 4.79
CA ASN A 73 0.02 -17.05 6.09
C ASN A 73 0.31 -15.56 6.33
N PHE A 74 1.49 -15.10 5.94
CA PHE A 74 1.87 -13.68 5.97
C PHE A 74 0.90 -12.85 5.12
N THR A 75 0.67 -13.28 3.88
CA THR A 75 -0.20 -12.58 2.92
C THR A 75 -1.64 -12.52 3.42
N VAL A 76 -2.19 -13.63 3.92
CA VAL A 76 -3.53 -13.66 4.56
C VAL A 76 -3.59 -12.68 5.72
N SER A 77 -2.57 -12.67 6.57
CA SER A 77 -2.56 -11.88 7.80
C SER A 77 -2.66 -10.37 7.52
N TRP A 78 -1.88 -9.84 6.58
CA TRP A 78 -1.91 -8.41 6.29
C TRP A 78 -3.13 -8.01 5.44
N ILE A 79 -3.56 -8.84 4.46
CA ILE A 79 -4.75 -8.54 3.65
C ILE A 79 -5.99 -8.46 4.55
N ARG A 80 -6.20 -9.41 5.46
CA ARG A 80 -7.36 -9.39 6.37
C ARG A 80 -7.38 -8.15 7.27
N LYS A 81 -6.23 -7.64 7.67
CA LYS A 81 -6.15 -6.38 8.43
C LYS A 81 -6.47 -5.18 7.54
N ALA A 82 -5.92 -5.12 6.33
CA ALA A 82 -6.22 -4.09 5.36
C ALA A 82 -7.72 -4.03 5.00
N GLU A 83 -8.36 -5.18 4.77
CA GLU A 83 -9.80 -5.27 4.49
C GLU A 83 -10.70 -4.74 5.62
N ARG A 84 -10.24 -4.84 6.88
CA ARG A 84 -10.97 -4.27 8.03
C ARG A 84 -10.87 -2.75 8.10
N LEU A 85 -9.78 -2.19 7.61
CA LEU A 85 -9.51 -0.76 7.66
C LEU A 85 -10.09 -0.01 6.46
N VAL A 86 -10.20 -0.67 5.30
CA VAL A 86 -10.56 0.02 4.07
C VAL A 86 -12.06 0.25 3.95
N LYS A 87 -12.46 1.44 3.48
CA LYS A 87 -13.87 1.80 3.24
C LYS A 87 -14.29 1.52 1.80
N GLU A 88 -13.46 1.88 0.84
CA GLU A 88 -13.76 1.75 -0.60
C GLU A 88 -13.16 0.47 -1.18
N GLY A 89 -11.83 0.35 -1.24
CA GLY A 89 -11.19 -0.83 -1.82
C GLY A 89 -9.68 -0.92 -1.62
N LEU A 90 -9.12 -2.02 -2.16
CA LEU A 90 -7.70 -2.29 -2.20
C LEU A 90 -7.19 -2.27 -3.64
N ILE A 91 -6.03 -1.67 -3.85
CA ILE A 91 -5.27 -1.72 -5.09
C ILE A 91 -3.90 -2.31 -4.76
N ILE A 92 -3.63 -3.48 -5.33
CA ILE A 92 -2.41 -4.23 -5.06
C ILE A 92 -1.65 -4.43 -6.37
N ILE A 93 -0.41 -3.98 -6.42
CA ILE A 93 0.49 -4.23 -7.55
C ILE A 93 1.15 -5.58 -7.30
N VAL A 94 1.12 -6.47 -8.27
CA VAL A 94 1.67 -7.82 -8.14
C VAL A 94 2.38 -8.26 -9.42
N ASP A 95 3.43 -9.04 -9.27
CA ASP A 95 4.01 -9.77 -10.39
C ASP A 95 3.01 -10.84 -10.87
N PRO A 96 2.77 -11.00 -12.19
CA PRO A 96 1.85 -11.99 -12.74
C PRO A 96 2.03 -13.40 -12.20
N LYS A 97 3.27 -13.78 -11.91
CA LYS A 97 3.62 -15.09 -11.37
C LYS A 97 3.02 -15.34 -9.97
N TYR A 98 2.75 -14.27 -9.23
CA TYR A 98 2.29 -14.33 -7.83
C TYR A 98 0.87 -13.82 -7.64
N CYS A 99 0.13 -13.50 -8.69
CA CYS A 99 -1.21 -12.91 -8.58
C CYS A 99 -2.28 -13.87 -8.03
N GLU A 100 -2.15 -15.18 -8.28
CA GLU A 100 -3.15 -16.18 -7.88
C GLU A 100 -3.47 -16.18 -6.37
N PRO A 101 -2.49 -16.18 -5.45
CA PRO A 101 -2.78 -16.11 -4.02
C PRO A 101 -3.61 -14.88 -3.65
N PHE A 102 -3.34 -13.72 -4.24
CA PHE A 102 -4.07 -12.49 -3.93
C PHE A 102 -5.54 -12.58 -4.30
N TYR A 103 -5.87 -13.13 -5.47
CA TYR A 103 -7.27 -13.36 -5.87
C TYR A 103 -8.02 -14.29 -4.94
N LYS A 104 -7.34 -15.33 -4.41
CA LYS A 104 -7.95 -16.28 -3.48
C LYS A 104 -8.13 -15.73 -2.07
N ILE A 105 -7.25 -14.82 -1.65
CA ILE A 105 -7.23 -14.29 -0.29
C ILE A 105 -8.16 -13.10 -0.14
N VAL A 106 -8.20 -12.18 -1.10
CA VAL A 106 -9.04 -10.98 -1.02
C VAL A 106 -10.51 -11.37 -1.04
N SER A 107 -11.27 -10.86 -0.07
CA SER A 107 -12.70 -11.18 0.12
C SER A 107 -13.65 -10.08 -0.35
N LEU A 108 -13.14 -8.95 -0.85
CA LEU A 108 -13.95 -7.89 -1.41
C LEU A 108 -14.66 -8.39 -2.68
N PRO A 109 -15.94 -8.04 -2.88
CA PRO A 109 -16.79 -8.73 -3.87
C PRO A 109 -16.50 -8.36 -5.33
N TYR A 110 -15.92 -7.19 -5.59
CA TYR A 110 -15.68 -6.70 -6.96
C TYR A 110 -14.20 -6.70 -7.26
N HIS A 111 -13.81 -7.36 -8.36
CA HIS A 111 -12.43 -7.54 -8.75
C HIS A 111 -12.24 -7.10 -10.20
N HIS A 112 -11.23 -6.26 -10.43
CA HIS A 112 -10.77 -5.87 -11.75
C HIS A 112 -9.26 -5.99 -11.82
N THR A 113 -8.71 -6.06 -13.02
CA THR A 113 -7.28 -6.08 -13.26
C THR A 113 -6.89 -5.11 -14.35
N TYR A 114 -5.77 -4.44 -14.12
CA TYR A 114 -5.07 -3.66 -15.12
C TYR A 114 -3.67 -4.22 -15.26
N THR A 115 -3.10 -4.04 -16.43
CA THR A 115 -1.72 -4.44 -16.72
C THR A 115 -0.85 -3.20 -16.82
N TRP A 116 0.15 -3.12 -15.97
CA TRP A 116 1.22 -2.15 -16.16
C TRP A 116 2.28 -2.75 -17.09
N PHE A 117 2.47 -2.13 -18.27
CA PHE A 117 3.45 -2.53 -19.28
C PHE A 117 4.70 -1.66 -19.19
N LYS A 118 5.84 -2.31 -18.93
CA LYS A 118 7.17 -1.71 -18.80
C LYS A 118 7.95 -1.87 -20.10
N ARG A 119 7.72 -1.00 -21.10
CA ARG A 119 8.31 -1.12 -22.44
C ARG A 119 9.84 -1.32 -22.41
N ASN A 120 10.53 -0.62 -21.53
CA ASN A 120 11.98 -0.60 -21.42
C ASN A 120 12.56 -1.60 -20.40
N ALA A 121 11.76 -2.50 -19.84
CA ALA A 121 12.29 -3.56 -18.99
C ALA A 121 13.20 -4.49 -19.82
N MET A 122 14.44 -4.66 -19.35
CA MET A 122 15.44 -5.50 -19.98
C MET A 122 15.48 -6.88 -19.31
N ARG A 123 16.10 -7.87 -20.01
CA ARG A 123 16.37 -9.17 -19.41
C ARG A 123 17.30 -9.03 -18.21
N GLY A 124 17.02 -9.78 -17.15
CA GLY A 124 17.97 -9.94 -16.05
C GLY A 124 19.28 -10.57 -16.53
N MET A 125 20.38 -10.30 -15.82
CA MET A 125 21.73 -10.80 -16.19
C MET A 125 21.84 -12.34 -16.18
N GLN A 126 20.91 -13.06 -15.56
CA GLN A 126 20.91 -14.53 -15.47
C GLN A 126 20.20 -15.23 -16.64
N GLY A 127 19.78 -14.50 -17.65
CA GLY A 127 19.02 -15.05 -18.78
C GLY A 127 17.52 -15.17 -18.46
N GLY A 128 16.71 -15.53 -19.43
CA GLY A 128 15.25 -15.65 -19.31
C GLY A 128 14.49 -14.53 -20.02
N PHE A 129 13.18 -14.53 -19.86
CA PHE A 129 12.31 -13.49 -20.44
C PHE A 129 12.34 -12.23 -19.56
N ALA A 130 12.33 -11.05 -20.20
CA ALA A 130 12.16 -9.82 -19.47
C ALA A 130 10.75 -9.79 -18.85
N ASN A 131 10.64 -9.54 -17.55
CA ASN A 131 9.35 -9.31 -16.91
C ASN A 131 8.86 -7.89 -17.26
N LYS A 132 8.11 -7.79 -18.36
CA LYS A 132 7.63 -6.51 -18.90
C LYS A 132 6.29 -6.07 -18.34
N THR A 133 5.63 -6.91 -17.58
CA THR A 133 4.30 -6.61 -17.06
C THR A 133 4.22 -6.81 -15.56
N GLU A 134 3.42 -6.00 -14.91
CA GLU A 134 2.88 -6.26 -13.58
C GLU A 134 1.37 -6.10 -13.62
N ILE A 135 0.67 -6.81 -12.74
CA ILE A 135 -0.77 -6.77 -12.63
C ILE A 135 -1.15 -5.82 -11.50
N ILE A 136 -2.12 -4.97 -11.74
CA ILE A 136 -2.74 -4.14 -10.73
C ILE A 136 -4.09 -4.78 -10.43
N VAL A 137 -4.19 -5.41 -9.28
CA VAL A 137 -5.43 -6.00 -8.77
C VAL A 137 -6.19 -4.92 -8.04
N TRP A 138 -7.34 -4.54 -8.56
CA TRP A 138 -8.25 -3.60 -7.94
C TRP A 138 -9.47 -4.33 -7.41
N THR A 139 -9.78 -4.12 -6.14
CA THR A 139 -10.93 -4.76 -5.49
C THR A 139 -11.70 -3.72 -4.69
N GLU A 140 -13.02 -3.82 -4.67
CA GLU A 140 -13.91 -2.86 -4.03
C GLU A 140 -15.03 -3.49 -3.22
N ARG A 141 -15.56 -2.71 -2.26
CA ARG A 141 -16.75 -3.09 -1.48
C ARG A 141 -18.06 -2.88 -2.24
N LYS A 142 -18.08 -1.91 -3.13
CA LYS A 142 -19.25 -1.56 -3.96
C LYS A 142 -18.80 -1.49 -5.41
N PRO A 143 -19.71 -1.80 -6.36
CA PRO A 143 -19.32 -1.66 -7.77
C PRO A 143 -18.97 -0.20 -8.04
N ALA A 144 -17.80 0.03 -8.62
CA ALA A 144 -17.43 1.35 -9.07
C ALA A 144 -18.48 1.86 -10.06
N LYS A 145 -18.81 3.13 -9.97
CA LYS A 145 -19.40 3.85 -11.10
C LYS A 145 -18.27 4.11 -12.10
N VAL A 146 -17.79 3.04 -12.72
CA VAL A 146 -16.71 3.13 -13.70
C VAL A 146 -17.31 3.76 -14.94
N GLU A 147 -17.01 5.02 -15.17
CA GLU A 147 -16.96 5.53 -16.53
C GLU A 147 -15.90 4.66 -17.23
N ALA A 148 -16.30 3.95 -18.26
CA ALA A 148 -15.50 2.93 -18.91
C ALA A 148 -14.05 3.42 -19.11
N PHE A 149 -13.11 2.83 -18.39
CA PHE A 149 -11.69 3.06 -18.64
C PHE A 149 -11.39 2.39 -19.97
N PRO A 150 -11.08 3.11 -21.03
CA PRO A 150 -10.99 2.55 -22.36
C PRO A 150 -9.82 1.56 -22.52
N ASN A 151 -8.86 1.56 -21.59
CA ASN A 151 -7.67 0.71 -21.67
C ASN A 151 -7.37 0.09 -20.30
N ASP A 152 -7.25 -1.23 -20.29
CA ASP A 152 -6.80 -2.06 -19.17
C ASP A 152 -5.27 -2.28 -19.15
N VAL A 153 -4.56 -1.72 -20.14
CA VAL A 153 -3.10 -1.75 -20.25
C VAL A 153 -2.54 -0.34 -20.17
N TRP A 154 -1.67 -0.11 -19.20
CA TRP A 154 -0.99 1.17 -19.00
C TRP A 154 0.50 1.06 -19.31
N GLU A 155 0.94 1.78 -20.31
CA GLU A 155 2.35 1.85 -20.66
C GLU A 155 3.05 2.96 -19.87
N ILE A 156 3.83 2.58 -18.87
CA ILE A 156 4.67 3.48 -18.09
C ILE A 156 6.08 2.89 -18.04
N PRO A 157 7.09 3.57 -18.59
CA PRO A 157 8.45 3.07 -18.58
C PRO A 157 9.03 3.06 -17.16
N LEU A 158 9.96 2.14 -16.92
CA LEU A 158 10.84 2.23 -15.76
C LEU A 158 11.75 3.44 -15.95
N ILE A 159 11.78 4.32 -14.97
CA ILE A 159 12.70 5.45 -14.92
C ILE A 159 13.78 5.07 -13.94
N PRO A 160 15.06 5.08 -14.32
CA PRO A 160 16.15 4.89 -13.38
C PRO A 160 15.99 5.89 -12.23
N GLN A 161 15.88 5.39 -11.03
CA GLN A 161 15.81 6.22 -9.84
C GLN A 161 17.07 5.98 -9.03
N ASP A 162 17.70 7.05 -8.60
CA ASP A 162 18.80 6.95 -7.62
C ASP A 162 18.18 6.77 -6.22
N VAL A 163 17.68 5.56 -5.99
CA VAL A 163 17.02 5.18 -4.74
C VAL A 163 17.60 3.86 -4.23
N PRO A 164 17.80 3.71 -2.94
CA PRO A 164 18.42 2.51 -2.34
C PRO A 164 17.43 1.32 -2.27
N HIS A 165 16.52 1.20 -3.23
CA HIS A 165 15.50 0.17 -3.29
C HIS A 165 15.66 -0.64 -4.58
N PRO A 166 15.71 -1.97 -4.55
CA PRO A 166 16.02 -2.79 -5.74
C PRO A 166 14.94 -2.74 -6.81
N THR A 167 13.67 -2.54 -6.43
CA THR A 167 12.52 -2.55 -7.35
C THR A 167 11.57 -1.37 -7.12
N PRO A 168 12.05 -0.10 -7.19
CA PRO A 168 11.21 1.05 -6.89
C PRO A 168 10.12 1.19 -7.95
N LYS A 169 8.88 1.39 -7.53
CA LYS A 169 7.79 1.71 -8.47
C LYS A 169 7.91 3.17 -8.93
N PRO A 170 7.68 3.47 -10.22
CA PRO A 170 7.64 4.85 -10.70
C PRO A 170 6.56 5.66 -9.97
N THR A 171 6.89 6.88 -9.50
CA THR A 171 5.89 7.79 -8.92
C THR A 171 4.76 8.06 -9.91
N LYS A 172 5.09 8.13 -11.21
CA LYS A 172 4.11 8.31 -12.29
C LYS A 172 3.05 7.21 -12.35
N LEU A 173 3.40 5.97 -11.99
CA LEU A 173 2.42 4.89 -11.89
C LEU A 173 1.46 5.13 -10.73
N MET A 174 1.99 5.53 -9.57
CA MET A 174 1.18 5.83 -8.39
C MET A 174 0.29 7.05 -8.60
N GLU A 175 0.80 8.10 -9.28
CA GLU A 175 0.00 9.26 -9.67
C GLU A 175 -1.18 8.86 -10.59
N LEU A 176 -0.94 7.98 -11.57
CA LEU A 176 -2.00 7.49 -12.44
C LEU A 176 -3.06 6.71 -11.65
N ILE A 177 -2.64 5.79 -10.78
CA ILE A 177 -3.54 5.02 -9.90
C ILE A 177 -4.37 5.98 -9.04
N LEU A 178 -3.71 6.90 -8.33
CA LEU A 178 -4.41 7.85 -7.46
C LEU A 178 -5.41 8.72 -8.23
N THR A 179 -5.03 9.22 -9.40
CA THR A 179 -5.90 10.06 -10.22
C THR A 179 -7.13 9.31 -10.74
N LYS A 180 -6.97 8.00 -11.02
CA LYS A 180 -8.05 7.19 -11.57
C LYS A 180 -9.04 6.72 -10.51
N PHE A 181 -8.56 6.35 -9.33
CA PHE A 181 -9.36 5.63 -8.34
C PHE A 181 -9.71 6.44 -7.10
N THR A 182 -9.04 7.57 -6.89
CA THR A 182 -9.20 8.34 -5.65
C THR A 182 -9.48 9.81 -5.91
N ASN A 183 -9.99 10.50 -4.90
CA ASN A 183 -10.23 11.94 -4.93
C ASN A 183 -9.23 12.68 -4.01
N GLU A 184 -9.03 13.97 -4.27
CA GLU A 184 -8.27 14.83 -3.37
C GLU A 184 -8.86 14.83 -1.96
N GLY A 185 -7.99 14.82 -0.94
CA GLY A 185 -8.37 14.75 0.47
C GLY A 185 -8.69 13.36 1.00
N GLU A 186 -8.87 12.34 0.14
CA GLU A 186 -9.04 10.95 0.58
C GLU A 186 -7.79 10.40 1.28
N THR A 187 -8.02 9.42 2.14
CA THR A 187 -6.99 8.80 2.99
C THR A 187 -6.52 7.48 2.38
N ILE A 188 -5.21 7.39 2.15
CA ILE A 188 -4.54 6.25 1.54
C ILE A 188 -3.67 5.56 2.59
N LEU A 189 -3.69 4.24 2.64
CA LEU A 189 -2.74 3.43 3.42
C LEU A 189 -1.86 2.64 2.46
N ASP A 190 -0.55 2.74 2.64
CA ASP A 190 0.43 1.85 2.02
C ASP A 190 1.14 1.04 3.11
N PRO A 191 0.76 -0.25 3.31
CA PRO A 191 1.37 -1.11 4.31
C PRO A 191 2.83 -1.51 4.02
N PHE A 192 3.33 -1.26 2.82
CA PHE A 192 4.66 -1.61 2.35
C PHE A 192 5.27 -0.44 1.58
N ALA A 193 5.55 0.67 2.30
CA ALA A 193 5.89 1.93 1.68
C ALA A 193 7.20 1.91 0.85
N GLY A 194 8.14 1.01 1.15
CA GLY A 194 9.35 0.74 0.38
C GLY A 194 10.17 2.01 0.08
N SER A 195 10.18 2.43 -1.18
CA SER A 195 10.84 3.68 -1.60
C SER A 195 9.98 4.94 -1.42
N GLY A 196 8.74 4.82 -0.94
CA GLY A 196 7.83 5.95 -0.70
C GLY A 196 7.15 6.52 -1.95
N SER A 197 7.09 5.78 -3.04
CA SER A 197 6.48 6.28 -4.29
C SER A 197 5.00 6.60 -4.13
N THR A 198 4.25 5.79 -3.40
CA THR A 198 2.84 6.02 -3.07
C THR A 198 2.66 7.29 -2.24
N LEU A 199 3.47 7.44 -1.18
CA LEU A 199 3.38 8.60 -0.28
C LEU A 199 3.73 9.90 -1.02
N ARG A 200 4.76 9.85 -1.87
CA ARG A 200 5.16 11.00 -2.69
C ARG A 200 4.04 11.42 -3.64
N ALA A 201 3.45 10.46 -4.35
CA ALA A 201 2.33 10.73 -5.25
C ALA A 201 1.10 11.27 -4.50
N CYS A 202 0.82 10.78 -3.29
CA CYS A 202 -0.25 11.32 -2.43
C CYS A 202 0.00 12.78 -2.05
N LEU A 203 1.24 13.11 -1.65
CA LEU A 203 1.62 14.48 -1.32
C LEU A 203 1.43 15.41 -2.52
N ASP A 204 1.94 15.02 -3.69
CA ASP A 204 1.87 15.82 -4.93
C ASP A 204 0.43 16.04 -5.42
N LEU A 205 -0.47 15.10 -5.14
CA LEU A 205 -1.85 15.13 -5.60
C LEU A 205 -2.87 15.52 -4.51
N GLY A 206 -2.44 15.98 -3.34
CA GLY A 206 -3.31 16.45 -2.27
C GLY A 206 -4.12 15.35 -1.55
N ARG A 207 -3.65 14.09 -1.59
CA ARG A 207 -4.22 12.99 -0.78
C ARG A 207 -3.56 12.95 0.59
N LYS A 208 -4.25 12.38 1.59
CA LYS A 208 -3.66 12.06 2.88
C LYS A 208 -3.10 10.65 2.82
N ALA A 209 -1.88 10.43 3.32
CA ALA A 209 -1.31 9.08 3.30
C ALA A 209 -0.73 8.65 4.64
N THR A 210 -0.91 7.37 4.93
CA THR A 210 -0.19 6.65 5.98
C THR A 210 0.64 5.58 5.32
N GLY A 211 1.96 5.64 5.48
CA GLY A 211 2.89 4.60 5.08
C GLY A 211 3.35 3.78 6.28
N ILE A 212 3.59 2.50 6.05
CA ILE A 212 4.24 1.62 7.02
C ILE A 212 5.42 0.98 6.32
N GLU A 213 6.59 1.03 6.96
CA GLU A 213 7.82 0.46 6.42
C GLU A 213 8.62 -0.16 7.57
N ILE A 214 8.99 -1.42 7.41
CA ILE A 214 9.71 -2.16 8.45
C ILE A 214 11.19 -1.76 8.51
N SER A 215 11.79 -1.43 7.36
CA SER A 215 13.18 -1.03 7.26
C SER A 215 13.37 0.43 7.66
N LYS A 216 14.12 0.65 8.75
CA LYS A 216 14.47 2.00 9.19
C LYS A 216 15.24 2.79 8.12
N ASN A 217 16.09 2.12 7.35
CA ASN A 217 16.85 2.77 6.27
C ASN A 217 15.92 3.30 5.18
N TYR A 218 14.90 2.55 4.80
CA TYR A 218 13.90 3.03 3.86
C TYR A 218 13.03 4.14 4.47
N CYS A 219 12.71 4.09 5.75
CA CYS A 219 12.03 5.20 6.41
C CYS A 219 12.82 6.51 6.35
N GLU A 220 14.13 6.49 6.60
CA GLU A 220 14.98 7.69 6.47
C GLU A 220 15.05 8.19 5.02
N PHE A 221 15.10 7.29 4.06
CA PHE A 221 15.05 7.63 2.65
C PHE A 221 13.71 8.27 2.27
N ILE A 222 12.57 7.69 2.70
CA ILE A 222 11.23 8.23 2.46
C ILE A 222 11.13 9.65 3.03
N LYS A 223 11.58 9.86 4.26
CA LYS A 223 11.59 11.19 4.90
C LYS A 223 12.34 12.21 4.04
N THR A 224 13.53 11.86 3.56
CA THR A 224 14.32 12.73 2.67
C THR A 224 13.58 13.01 1.36
N ARG A 225 12.99 11.98 0.75
CA ARG A 225 12.23 12.10 -0.51
C ARG A 225 11.00 13.00 -0.35
N LEU A 226 10.31 12.93 0.76
CA LEU A 226 9.12 13.75 1.02
C LEU A 226 9.46 15.20 1.27
N SER A 227 10.62 15.50 1.89
CA SER A 227 11.07 16.87 2.12
C SER A 227 11.60 17.60 0.86
N GLN A 228 11.82 16.86 -0.24
CA GLN A 228 12.22 17.48 -1.50
C GLN A 228 11.04 18.22 -2.11
N THR A 229 11.20 19.53 -2.30
CA THR A 229 10.22 20.32 -3.05
C THR A 229 10.22 19.88 -4.51
N THR A 230 9.06 19.46 -5.05
CA THR A 230 8.93 19.27 -6.50
C THR A 230 9.07 20.63 -7.16
N MET A 231 10.10 20.80 -7.98
CA MET A 231 10.10 21.92 -8.91
C MET A 231 8.95 21.66 -9.89
N PRO A 232 8.02 22.61 -10.08
CA PRO A 232 7.03 22.46 -11.14
C PRO A 232 7.80 22.32 -12.46
N PHE A 233 7.57 21.21 -13.15
CA PHE A 233 8.06 21.09 -14.53
C PHE A 233 7.31 22.13 -15.36
N ASN A 234 8.07 23.16 -15.80
CA ASN A 234 7.63 24.11 -16.82
C ASN A 234 7.50 23.40 -18.19
#